data_ec014e422c20cf107a65cfff759d6516
#
_entry.id   ec014e422c20cf107a65cfff759d6516
#
_cell.length_a   1.000
_cell.length_b   1.000
_cell.length_c   1.000
_cell.angle_alpha   90.00
_cell.angle_beta   90.00
_cell.angle_gamma   90.00
#
_symmetry.space_group_name_H-M   'P 1'
#
loop_
_entity.id
_entity.type
_entity.pdbx_description
1 polymer ?
#
loop_
_entity_poly.entity_id
_entity_poly.type
_entity_poly.pdbx_seq_one_letter_code
_entity_poly.pdbx_strand_id
1 'polypeptide(L)'
;MDSLSAPARLLVARRTAPPQFAGMWEFPGGKVEPLESAEDALHRELREELGISVRLGTELPAETVAGWPLNAKASMRVWFAEIADGEPRPLEDHDELRWISLTGSDEALTLPWIPADFPIVRALLAAVAGSEPVSAES
;
A
#
# COMPACT_ATOMS: atom_id res chain seq x y z
N MET A 1 3.61 5.56 -2.65
CA MET A 1 3.00 6.80 -3.13
C MET A 1 4.01 7.59 -3.94
N ASP A 2 3.54 8.57 -4.65
CA ASP A 2 4.41 9.36 -5.51
C ASP A 2 5.38 10.26 -4.73
N SER A 3 4.99 10.71 -3.56
CA SER A 3 5.84 11.55 -2.72
C SER A 3 5.46 11.39 -1.26
N LEU A 4 6.44 11.26 -0.39
CA LEU A 4 6.18 11.22 1.05
C LEU A 4 5.86 12.60 1.61
N SER A 5 6.44 13.65 1.04
CA SER A 5 6.24 15.00 1.52
C SER A 5 4.93 15.62 1.03
N ALA A 6 4.46 15.20 -0.13
CA ALA A 6 3.22 15.74 -0.71
C ALA A 6 2.49 14.63 -1.47
N PRO A 7 1.95 13.65 -0.76
CA PRO A 7 1.33 12.49 -1.40
C PRO A 7 0.06 12.89 -2.16
N ALA A 8 0.02 12.56 -3.44
CA ALA A 8 -1.12 12.83 -4.31
C ALA A 8 -1.62 11.58 -5.00
N ARG A 9 -0.75 10.59 -5.23
CA ARG A 9 -1.11 9.36 -5.93
C ARG A 9 -0.52 8.14 -5.25
N LEU A 10 -1.20 7.01 -5.37
CA LEU A 10 -0.80 5.75 -4.78
C LEU A 10 -0.65 4.70 -5.88
N LEU A 11 0.44 3.95 -5.84
CA LEU A 11 0.65 2.83 -6.75
C LEU A 11 -0.03 1.60 -6.18
N VAL A 12 -0.86 0.96 -7.01
CA VAL A 12 -1.58 -0.25 -6.63
C VAL A 12 -1.39 -1.31 -7.68
N ALA A 13 -1.55 -2.58 -7.30
CA ALA A 13 -1.30 -3.71 -8.17
C ALA A 13 -2.53 -4.60 -8.25
N ARG A 14 -2.82 -5.11 -9.46
CA ARG A 14 -3.93 -6.03 -9.67
C ARG A 14 -3.42 -7.46 -9.66
N ARG A 15 -4.06 -8.30 -8.87
CA ARG A 15 -3.66 -9.69 -8.72
C ARG A 15 -4.18 -10.57 -9.85
N THR A 16 -3.39 -11.60 -10.18
CA THR A 16 -3.82 -12.64 -11.11
C THR A 16 -4.13 -13.95 -10.38
N ALA A 17 -3.70 -14.09 -9.14
CA ALA A 17 -3.84 -15.30 -8.34
C ALA A 17 -3.86 -14.97 -6.85
N PRO A 18 -4.42 -15.82 -6.00
CA PRO A 18 -5.19 -17.02 -6.34
C PRO A 18 -6.55 -16.69 -6.96
N PRO A 19 -7.28 -17.64 -7.50
CA PRO A 19 -8.52 -17.34 -8.23
C PRO A 19 -9.53 -16.48 -7.49
N GLN A 20 -9.63 -16.63 -6.16
CA GLN A 20 -10.58 -15.84 -5.39
C GLN A 20 -10.22 -14.35 -5.34
N PHE A 21 -8.97 -14.00 -5.61
CA PHE A 21 -8.53 -12.60 -5.61
C PHE A 21 -8.16 -12.08 -7.00
N ALA A 22 -8.23 -12.94 -8.02
CA ALA A 22 -7.87 -12.52 -9.38
C ALA A 22 -8.75 -11.35 -9.83
N GLY A 23 -8.13 -10.33 -10.39
CA GLY A 23 -8.82 -9.11 -10.80
C GLY A 23 -9.01 -8.08 -9.71
N MET A 24 -8.62 -8.39 -8.47
CA MET A 24 -8.71 -7.45 -7.37
C MET A 24 -7.39 -6.69 -7.18
N TRP A 25 -7.50 -5.52 -6.61
CA TRP A 25 -6.36 -4.65 -6.39
C TRP A 25 -5.87 -4.74 -4.95
N GLU A 26 -4.59 -4.49 -4.76
CA GLU A 26 -3.98 -4.52 -3.43
C GLU A 26 -2.81 -3.55 -3.34
N PHE A 27 -2.41 -3.27 -2.11
CA PHE A 27 -1.14 -2.59 -1.87
C PHE A 27 0.00 -3.57 -2.16
N PRO A 28 1.10 -3.09 -2.77
CA PRO A 28 2.28 -3.94 -2.94
C PRO A 28 2.88 -4.33 -1.59
N GLY A 29 3.41 -5.54 -1.52
CA GLY A 29 4.03 -6.07 -0.33
C GLY A 29 3.79 -7.56 -0.20
N GLY A 30 4.31 -8.16 0.85
CA GLY A 30 4.17 -9.59 1.04
C GLY A 30 4.47 -10.04 2.45
N LYS A 31 4.72 -11.34 2.60
CA LYS A 31 4.86 -11.97 3.90
C LYS A 31 6.26 -11.79 4.46
N VAL A 32 6.33 -11.66 5.78
CA VAL A 32 7.60 -11.66 6.52
C VAL A 32 8.09 -13.11 6.62
N GLU A 33 9.32 -13.35 6.23
CA GLU A 33 9.94 -14.66 6.37
C GLU A 33 10.65 -14.79 7.73
N PRO A 34 10.96 -16.03 8.16
CA PRO A 34 11.65 -16.23 9.43
C PRO A 34 12.95 -15.42 9.50
N LEU A 35 13.23 -14.84 10.65
CA LEU A 35 14.42 -14.03 10.93
C LEU A 35 14.50 -12.73 10.14
N GLU A 36 13.42 -12.34 9.50
CA GLU A 36 13.36 -11.11 8.71
C GLU A 36 12.50 -10.09 9.46
N SER A 37 12.92 -8.83 9.50
CA SER A 37 12.05 -7.78 10.04
C SER A 37 10.94 -7.47 9.04
N ALA A 38 9.85 -6.86 9.52
CA ALA A 38 8.76 -6.46 8.64
C ALA A 38 9.23 -5.45 7.59
N GLU A 39 10.14 -4.55 7.95
CA GLU A 39 10.66 -3.57 7.01
C GLU A 39 11.54 -4.22 5.95
N ASP A 40 12.40 -5.16 6.33
CA ASP A 40 13.24 -5.87 5.38
C ASP A 40 12.39 -6.72 4.43
N ALA A 41 11.33 -7.33 4.97
CA ALA A 41 10.39 -8.10 4.15
C ALA A 41 9.73 -7.21 3.10
N LEU A 42 9.32 -6.00 3.49
CA LEU A 42 8.70 -5.07 2.57
C LEU A 42 9.65 -4.68 1.44
N HIS A 43 10.91 -4.35 1.77
CA HIS A 43 11.91 -4.02 0.76
C HIS A 43 12.14 -5.20 -0.19
N ARG A 44 12.25 -6.41 0.33
CA ARG A 44 12.46 -7.61 -0.47
C ARG A 44 11.27 -7.87 -1.40
N GLU A 45 10.06 -7.83 -0.85
CA GLU A 45 8.85 -8.09 -1.63
C GLU A 45 8.65 -7.06 -2.74
N LEU A 46 8.91 -5.79 -2.48
CA LEU A 46 8.77 -4.77 -3.51
C LEU A 46 9.79 -4.95 -4.64
N ARG A 47 10.98 -5.44 -4.31
CA ARG A 47 11.96 -5.77 -5.33
C ARG A 47 11.49 -6.94 -6.19
N GLU A 48 10.94 -7.97 -5.55
CA GLU A 48 10.46 -9.17 -6.24
C GLU A 48 9.19 -8.91 -7.06
N GLU A 49 8.26 -8.14 -6.50
CA GLU A 49 6.95 -7.92 -7.13
C GLU A 49 6.95 -6.78 -8.14
N LEU A 50 7.73 -5.76 -7.93
CA LEU A 50 7.70 -4.55 -8.75
C LEU A 50 9.04 -4.15 -9.35
N GLY A 51 10.13 -4.73 -8.87
CA GLY A 51 11.47 -4.37 -9.36
C GLY A 51 11.95 -3.01 -8.89
N ILE A 52 11.51 -2.57 -7.72
CA ILE A 52 11.86 -1.24 -7.20
C ILE A 52 12.48 -1.30 -5.83
N SER A 53 13.19 -0.22 -5.46
CA SER A 53 13.60 0.05 -4.09
C SER A 53 12.83 1.27 -3.62
N VAL A 54 12.48 1.31 -2.33
CA VAL A 54 11.67 2.40 -1.78
C VAL A 54 12.34 3.03 -0.58
N ARG A 55 11.92 4.25 -0.28
CA ARG A 55 12.23 4.91 0.97
C ARG A 55 10.97 4.88 1.83
N LEU A 56 11.09 4.32 3.03
CA LEU A 56 9.95 4.21 3.95
C LEU A 56 9.77 5.51 4.73
N GLY A 57 8.52 5.91 4.88
CA GLY A 57 8.12 6.99 5.77
C GLY A 57 7.59 6.43 7.08
N THR A 58 6.56 7.05 7.62
CA THR A 58 5.95 6.59 8.86
C THR A 58 5.08 5.37 8.62
N GLU A 59 4.91 4.57 9.66
CA GLU A 59 3.98 3.44 9.62
C GLU A 59 2.54 3.97 9.76
N LEU A 60 1.62 3.42 8.98
CA LEU A 60 0.21 3.76 9.10
C LEU A 60 -0.34 3.05 10.34
N PRO A 61 -0.74 3.80 11.38
CA PRO A 61 -1.16 3.16 12.63
C PRO A 61 -2.46 2.38 12.47
N ALA A 62 -2.50 1.22 13.11
CA ALA A 62 -3.68 0.36 13.18
C ALA A 62 -4.23 0.39 14.60
N GLU A 63 -5.45 -0.13 14.77
CA GLU A 63 -6.07 -0.18 16.08
C GLU A 63 -5.40 -1.16 17.03
N THR A 64 -4.70 -2.16 16.49
CA THR A 64 -4.02 -3.16 17.31
C THR A 64 -2.50 -3.02 17.17
N VAL A 65 -1.78 -3.45 18.22
CA VAL A 65 -0.32 -3.43 18.20
C VAL A 65 0.25 -4.34 17.13
N ALA A 66 -0.44 -5.44 16.82
CA ALA A 66 0.00 -6.39 15.80
C ALA A 66 -0.12 -5.84 14.37
N GLY A 67 -0.93 -4.79 14.17
CA GLY A 67 -1.14 -4.21 12.86
C GLY A 67 -2.55 -4.42 12.33
N TRP A 68 -2.71 -4.33 11.03
CA TRP A 68 -4.00 -4.47 10.36
C TRP A 68 -4.38 -5.94 10.23
N PRO A 69 -5.61 -6.33 10.57
CA PRO A 69 -6.00 -7.73 10.46
C PRO A 69 -6.06 -8.17 9.00
N LEU A 70 -5.41 -9.29 8.70
CA LEU A 70 -5.45 -9.92 7.39
C LEU A 70 -6.45 -11.07 7.41
N ASN A 71 -6.41 -11.87 8.45
CA ASN A 71 -7.36 -12.94 8.71
C ASN A 71 -7.31 -13.27 10.21
N ALA A 72 -7.99 -14.33 10.64
CA ALA A 72 -8.05 -14.69 12.05
C ALA A 72 -6.70 -15.02 12.67
N LYS A 73 -5.68 -15.34 11.86
CA LYS A 73 -4.37 -15.78 12.34
C LYS A 73 -3.23 -14.85 12.00
N ALA A 74 -3.47 -13.83 11.17
CA ALA A 74 -2.40 -13.00 10.67
C ALA A 74 -2.80 -11.53 10.64
N SER A 75 -1.81 -10.68 10.82
CA SER A 75 -1.96 -9.22 10.69
C SER A 75 -0.84 -8.71 9.80
N MET A 76 -1.03 -7.53 9.23
CA MET A 76 0.00 -6.90 8.42
C MET A 76 0.29 -5.49 8.90
N ARG A 77 1.50 -5.04 8.65
CA ARG A 77 1.92 -3.68 8.97
C ARG A 77 2.07 -2.92 7.66
N VAL A 78 1.73 -1.65 7.68
CA VAL A 78 1.67 -0.82 6.48
C VAL A 78 2.47 0.46 6.73
N TRP A 79 3.35 0.80 5.80
CA TRP A 79 4.15 2.03 5.85
C TRP A 79 3.85 2.89 4.64
N PHE A 80 3.92 4.20 4.83
CA PHE A 80 4.02 5.11 3.71
C PHE A 80 5.40 4.95 3.08
N ALA A 81 5.46 4.93 1.76
CA ALA A 81 6.72 4.74 1.04
C ALA A 81 6.70 5.48 -0.29
N GLU A 82 7.88 5.90 -0.75
CA GLU A 82 8.02 6.42 -2.11
C GLU A 82 9.14 5.67 -2.82
N ILE A 83 9.10 5.63 -4.14
CA ILE A 83 10.11 4.93 -4.92
C ILE A 83 11.41 5.69 -4.86
N ALA A 84 12.48 5.02 -4.43
CA ALA A 84 13.82 5.58 -4.40
C ALA A 84 14.61 5.23 -5.65
N ASP A 85 14.37 4.06 -6.22
CA ASP A 85 15.08 3.60 -7.41
C ASP A 85 14.24 2.58 -8.17
N GLY A 86 14.41 2.55 -9.48
CA GLY A 86 13.74 1.58 -10.34
C GLY A 86 12.43 2.11 -10.92
N GLU A 87 11.97 1.44 -11.95
CA GLU A 87 10.70 1.73 -12.59
C GLU A 87 9.76 0.56 -12.31
N PRO A 88 8.61 0.78 -11.68
CA PRO A 88 7.75 -0.31 -11.27
C PRO A 88 7.15 -1.06 -12.46
N ARG A 89 7.16 -2.39 -12.35
CA ARG A 89 6.57 -3.28 -13.35
C ARG A 89 5.78 -4.37 -12.65
N PRO A 90 4.68 -4.85 -13.25
CA PRO A 90 3.91 -5.93 -12.63
C PRO A 90 4.66 -7.25 -12.81
N LEU A 91 5.25 -7.74 -11.74
CA LEU A 91 5.95 -9.02 -11.68
C LEU A 91 5.14 -9.94 -10.77
N GLU A 92 5.51 -11.19 -10.65
CA GLU A 92 4.90 -12.18 -9.74
C GLU A 92 3.42 -11.95 -9.41
N ASP A 93 2.54 -12.76 -9.96
CA ASP A 93 1.11 -12.79 -9.63
C ASP A 93 0.37 -11.46 -9.82
N HIS A 94 0.94 -10.52 -10.57
CA HIS A 94 0.31 -9.26 -10.91
C HIS A 94 0.35 -9.04 -12.42
N ASP A 95 -0.70 -8.43 -12.97
CA ASP A 95 -0.76 -8.17 -14.41
C ASP A 95 -0.92 -6.70 -14.75
N GLU A 96 -1.18 -5.85 -13.78
CA GLU A 96 -1.35 -4.42 -14.02
C GLU A 96 -0.95 -3.63 -12.80
N LEU A 97 -0.33 -2.47 -13.02
CA LEU A 97 -0.09 -1.47 -11.99
C LEU A 97 -0.87 -0.21 -12.37
N ARG A 98 -1.31 0.53 -11.37
CA ARG A 98 -2.03 1.78 -11.62
C ARG A 98 -1.67 2.79 -10.53
N TRP A 99 -1.46 4.04 -10.95
CA TRP A 99 -1.37 5.16 -10.03
C TRP A 99 -2.77 5.73 -9.88
N ILE A 100 -3.29 5.75 -8.65
CA ILE A 100 -4.62 6.28 -8.39
C ILE A 100 -4.53 7.55 -7.58
N SER A 101 -5.50 8.43 -7.73
CA SER A 101 -5.54 9.69 -7.01
C SER A 101 -5.88 9.47 -5.54
N LEU A 102 -5.17 10.15 -4.65
CA LEU A 102 -5.47 10.15 -3.22
C LEU A 102 -6.27 11.38 -2.81
N THR A 103 -6.41 12.36 -3.69
CA THR A 103 -7.10 13.60 -3.38
C THR A 103 -8.02 13.98 -4.53
N GLY A 104 -9.09 14.67 -4.20
CA GLY A 104 -9.96 15.25 -5.21
C GLY A 104 -10.82 14.30 -6.00
N SER A 105 -10.84 13.00 -5.66
CA SER A 105 -11.66 12.03 -6.37
C SER A 105 -11.98 10.84 -5.47
N ASP A 106 -12.95 10.03 -5.91
CA ASP A 106 -13.32 8.82 -5.20
C ASP A 106 -12.65 7.58 -5.78
N GLU A 107 -11.65 7.74 -6.62
CA GLU A 107 -11.02 6.63 -7.33
C GLU A 107 -10.58 5.52 -6.39
N ALA A 108 -9.92 5.90 -5.29
CA ALA A 108 -9.43 4.92 -4.33
C ALA A 108 -10.55 4.13 -3.66
N LEU A 109 -11.73 4.71 -3.53
CA LEU A 109 -12.86 4.04 -2.89
C LEU A 109 -13.67 3.16 -3.84
N THR A 110 -13.44 3.30 -5.14
CA THR A 110 -14.24 2.59 -6.15
C THR A 110 -13.54 1.38 -6.75
N LEU A 111 -12.25 1.18 -6.45
CA LEU A 111 -11.53 0.00 -6.95
C LEU A 111 -12.00 -1.27 -6.23
N PRO A 112 -12.00 -2.40 -6.93
CA PRO A 112 -12.30 -3.69 -6.29
C PRO A 112 -11.08 -4.18 -5.52
N TRP A 113 -10.92 -3.69 -4.30
CA TRP A 113 -9.82 -4.10 -3.42
C TRP A 113 -10.04 -5.49 -2.88
N ILE A 114 -8.93 -6.19 -2.57
CA ILE A 114 -9.06 -7.39 -1.74
C ILE A 114 -9.63 -6.94 -0.39
N PRO A 115 -10.51 -7.74 0.23
CA PRO A 115 -11.25 -7.26 1.41
C PRO A 115 -10.39 -6.76 2.56
N ALA A 116 -9.26 -7.41 2.81
CA ALA A 116 -8.39 -7.01 3.92
C ALA A 116 -7.79 -5.62 3.75
N ASP A 117 -7.67 -5.13 2.52
CA ASP A 117 -7.05 -3.83 2.25
C ASP A 117 -8.03 -2.66 2.33
N PHE A 118 -9.31 -2.91 2.24
CA PHE A 118 -10.29 -1.82 2.20
C PHE A 118 -10.28 -0.92 3.44
N PRO A 119 -10.22 -1.46 4.68
CA PRO A 119 -10.09 -0.59 5.86
C PRO A 119 -8.81 0.23 5.85
N ILE A 120 -7.74 -0.32 5.28
CA ILE A 120 -6.46 0.37 5.19
C ILE A 120 -6.58 1.55 4.22
N VAL A 121 -7.29 1.37 3.11
CA VAL A 121 -7.54 2.44 2.14
C VAL A 121 -8.23 3.62 2.82
N ARG A 122 -9.24 3.35 3.63
CA ARG A 122 -9.96 4.40 4.35
C ARG A 122 -9.05 5.15 5.32
N ALA A 123 -8.22 4.42 6.06
CA ALA A 123 -7.28 5.03 7.00
C ALA A 123 -6.22 5.85 6.28
N LEU A 124 -5.75 5.35 5.15
CA LEU A 124 -4.77 6.05 4.33
C LEU A 124 -5.33 7.38 3.81
N LEU A 125 -6.55 7.37 3.30
CA LEU A 125 -7.18 8.59 2.79
C LEU A 125 -7.37 9.61 3.91
N ALA A 126 -7.76 9.17 5.09
CA ALA A 126 -7.90 10.05 6.24
C ALA A 126 -6.56 10.64 6.67
N ALA A 127 -5.50 9.83 6.65
CA ALA A 127 -4.17 10.31 7.03
C ALA A 127 -3.64 11.33 6.02
N VAL A 128 -3.85 11.12 4.73
CA VAL A 128 -3.42 12.04 3.70
C VAL A 128 -4.20 13.36 3.82
N ALA A 129 -5.51 13.30 4.04
CA ALA A 129 -6.31 14.49 4.22
C ALA A 129 -5.89 15.29 5.44
N GLY A 130 -5.56 14.57 6.53
CA GLY A 130 -5.11 15.21 7.76
C GLY A 130 -3.73 15.83 7.67
N SER A 131 -2.90 15.40 6.72
CA SER A 131 -1.56 15.96 6.55
C SER A 131 -1.54 17.14 5.57
N GLU A 132 -2.63 17.42 4.89
CA GLU A 132 -2.71 18.60 4.03
C GLU A 132 -2.61 19.87 4.87
N PRO A 133 -1.95 20.92 4.35
CA PRO A 133 -1.87 22.17 5.07
C PRO A 133 -3.27 22.69 5.24
N VAL A 134 -3.56 22.94 6.45
CA VAL A 134 -4.85 23.38 6.78
C VAL A 134 -5.03 24.77 6.44
N SER A 135 -4.36 25.22 5.83
CA SER A 135 -4.50 26.42 5.50
C SER A 135 -5.36 27.16 6.21
N ALA A 136 -5.25 27.29 6.52
CA ALA A 136 -5.91 27.81 6.91
C ALA A 136 -6.96 27.90 7.42
N GLU A 137 -7.31 27.46 7.50
CA GLU A 137 -8.30 27.41 7.99
C GLU A 137 -8.37 27.64 8.91
N SER A 138 -8.04 27.58 8.88
CA SER A 138 -8.27 27.66 9.67
C SER A 138 -8.13 28.28 10.12
#